data_97532e47d13ca467c2b37aab44a9a4c6
#
_entry.id   97532e47d13ca467c2b37aab44a9a4c6
#
_cell.length_a   1.000
_cell.length_b   1.000
_cell.length_c   1.000
_cell.angle_alpha   90.00
_cell.angle_beta   90.00
_cell.angle_gamma   90.00
#
_symmetry.space_group_name_H-M   'P 1'
#
loop_
_entity.id
_entity.type
_entity.pdbx_description
1 polymer ?
#
loop_
_entity_poly.entity_id
_entity_poly.type
_entity_poly.pdbx_seq_one_letter_code
_entity_poly.pdbx_strand_id
1 'polypeptide(L)'
;MREHRGIAERMYCSFPEIFSTSDGRLCRIRARSTLVPRCMLSMAAANERLKELNPAIDITREASKRYLDYMFRMTEANKIKKEIKQRIAELREREIDPSRFVRALVTDPLLVGNRKEQLRFMNDLYCVASVMQDVDYLDCSFYDLFTPDELYAFYAVRNYQMYLEEGPSAEFGHRALSDAVPLLRNFVAEADEAIATGALSASLRYGHDVNVIPLVGLMGIEGCDTRESDYRKVDQAWSCWRVTPMATNIQLVFFRRPDGGDVLVKFLFNERESRIRLESDLAPYYRWNDVKRYFDERIATQTRR
;
A
#
# COMPACT_ATOMS: atom_id res chain seq x y z
N MET A 1 11.71 4.50 8.08
CA MET A 1 12.90 4.95 7.29
C MET A 1 13.85 3.79 6.98
N ARG A 2 14.20 2.93 7.96
CA ARG A 2 15.08 1.75 7.77
C ARG A 2 14.56 0.84 6.64
N GLU A 3 13.27 0.55 6.61
CA GLU A 3 12.61 -0.27 5.59
C GLU A 3 12.78 0.31 4.17
N HIS A 4 12.56 1.62 4.00
CA HIS A 4 12.72 2.27 2.69
C HIS A 4 14.16 2.32 2.20
N ARG A 5 15.15 2.41 3.12
CA ARG A 5 16.57 2.22 2.77
C ARG A 5 16.82 0.79 2.29
N GLY A 6 16.29 -0.21 3.00
CA GLY A 6 16.39 -1.62 2.63
C GLY A 6 15.76 -1.91 1.27
N ILE A 7 14.57 -1.38 0.98
CA ILE A 7 13.91 -1.50 -0.34
C ILE A 7 14.79 -0.90 -1.44
N ALA A 8 15.32 0.30 -1.22
CA ALA A 8 16.18 0.97 -2.19
C ALA A 8 17.45 0.15 -2.50
N GLU A 9 18.06 -0.44 -1.48
CA GLU A 9 19.22 -1.31 -1.63
C GLU A 9 18.88 -2.60 -2.39
N ARG A 10 17.83 -3.30 -2.02
CA ARG A 10 17.39 -4.53 -2.70
C ARG A 10 16.99 -4.25 -4.16
N MET A 11 16.31 -3.14 -4.42
CA MET A 11 15.96 -2.69 -5.76
C MET A 11 17.22 -2.43 -6.59
N TYR A 12 18.22 -1.74 -6.03
CA TYR A 12 19.53 -1.51 -6.66
C TYR A 12 20.24 -2.80 -7.00
N CYS A 13 20.29 -3.76 -6.07
CA CYS A 13 20.94 -5.05 -6.27
C CYS A 13 20.18 -5.96 -7.26
N SER A 14 18.84 -5.89 -7.27
CA SER A 14 18.02 -6.74 -8.14
C SER A 14 17.98 -6.27 -9.60
N PHE A 15 18.19 -4.97 -9.83
CA PHE A 15 18.11 -4.35 -11.15
C PHE A 15 19.30 -3.41 -11.40
N PRO A 16 20.54 -3.93 -11.36
CA PRO A 16 21.73 -3.09 -11.45
C PRO A 16 21.82 -2.30 -12.76
N GLU A 17 21.22 -2.80 -13.85
CA GLU A 17 21.21 -2.13 -15.15
C GLU A 17 20.41 -0.82 -15.14
N ILE A 18 19.37 -0.72 -14.28
CA ILE A 18 18.56 0.49 -14.12
C ILE A 18 19.36 1.60 -13.42
N PHE A 19 20.20 1.20 -12.45
CA PHE A 19 20.94 2.11 -11.58
C PHE A 19 22.39 2.30 -11.98
N SER A 20 22.85 1.61 -13.03
CA SER A 20 24.20 1.74 -13.54
C SER A 20 24.38 3.09 -14.25
N THR A 21 25.55 3.67 -14.05
CA THR A 21 26.04 4.86 -14.78
C THR A 21 27.28 4.52 -15.63
N SER A 22 27.57 3.23 -15.83
CA SER A 22 28.62 2.75 -16.73
C SER A 22 28.28 3.12 -18.18
N ASP A 23 29.31 3.17 -19.03
CA ASP A 23 29.20 3.42 -20.47
C ASP A 23 28.58 4.77 -20.86
N GLY A 24 28.73 5.80 -19.98
CA GLY A 24 28.22 7.15 -20.26
C GLY A 24 26.70 7.27 -20.11
N ARG A 25 26.01 6.26 -19.63
CA ARG A 25 24.57 6.33 -19.30
C ARG A 25 24.35 7.23 -18.10
N LEU A 26 23.35 8.10 -18.20
CA LEU A 26 22.85 8.87 -17.07
C LEU A 26 21.69 8.10 -16.42
N CYS A 27 21.89 7.65 -15.19
CA CYS A 27 20.78 7.16 -14.38
C CYS A 27 20.03 8.34 -13.81
N ARG A 28 18.82 8.59 -14.31
CA ARG A 28 17.94 9.68 -13.85
C ARG A 28 16.73 9.10 -13.15
N ILE A 29 16.51 9.53 -11.91
CA ILE A 29 15.39 9.12 -11.08
C ILE A 29 14.52 10.34 -10.77
N ARG A 30 13.20 10.20 -10.97
CA ARG A 30 12.21 11.16 -10.52
C ARG A 30 11.52 10.60 -9.27
N ALA A 31 11.75 11.21 -8.11
CA ALA A 31 11.15 10.84 -6.84
C ALA A 31 10.14 11.88 -6.39
N ARG A 32 8.91 11.45 -6.13
CA ARG A 32 7.80 12.32 -5.69
C ARG A 32 7.20 11.82 -4.40
N SER A 33 6.78 12.74 -3.55
CA SER A 33 6.09 12.46 -2.29
C SER A 33 4.84 13.30 -2.16
N THR A 34 3.86 12.77 -1.42
CA THR A 34 2.81 13.61 -0.82
C THR A 34 3.43 14.59 0.18
N LEU A 35 2.69 15.67 0.51
CA LEU A 35 3.17 16.70 1.47
C LEU A 35 3.13 16.24 2.93
N VAL A 36 2.95 14.95 3.19
CA VAL A 36 2.94 14.39 4.54
C VAL A 36 4.38 14.11 4.97
N PRO A 37 4.84 14.63 6.12
CA PRO A 37 6.24 14.55 6.56
C PRO A 37 6.82 13.13 6.54
N ARG A 38 6.07 12.11 7.01
CA ARG A 38 6.54 10.71 6.99
C ARG A 38 6.82 10.18 5.58
N CYS A 39 6.04 10.61 4.57
CA CYS A 39 6.26 10.21 3.18
C CYS A 39 7.49 10.90 2.59
N MET A 40 7.70 12.18 2.90
CA MET A 40 8.90 12.92 2.52
C MET A 40 10.17 12.32 3.14
N LEU A 41 10.10 11.93 4.42
CA LEU A 41 11.21 11.26 5.10
C LEU A 41 11.49 9.87 4.50
N SER A 42 10.46 9.12 4.12
CA SER A 42 10.62 7.83 3.43
C SER A 42 11.29 8.01 2.07
N MET A 43 10.86 9.02 1.30
CA MET A 43 11.51 9.40 0.03
C MET A 43 12.97 9.77 0.24
N ALA A 44 13.26 10.62 1.22
CA ALA A 44 14.64 11.04 1.53
C ALA A 44 15.51 9.83 1.88
N ALA A 45 15.04 8.97 2.80
CA ALA A 45 15.79 7.80 3.25
C ALA A 45 16.14 6.83 2.11
N ALA A 46 15.19 6.55 1.20
CA ALA A 46 15.43 5.70 0.05
C ALA A 46 16.41 6.34 -0.94
N ASN A 47 16.22 7.62 -1.24
CA ASN A 47 17.06 8.34 -2.19
C ASN A 47 18.50 8.55 -1.69
N GLU A 48 18.68 8.80 -0.39
CA GLU A 48 20.00 8.85 0.21
C GLU A 48 20.71 7.49 0.11
N ARG A 49 19.98 6.38 0.33
CA ARG A 49 20.58 5.04 0.16
C ARG A 49 21.02 4.78 -1.28
N LEU A 50 20.22 5.17 -2.28
CA LEU A 50 20.62 5.06 -3.69
C LEU A 50 21.86 5.89 -4.00
N LYS A 51 21.98 7.11 -3.44
CA LYS A 51 23.17 7.96 -3.60
C LYS A 51 24.41 7.42 -2.88
N GLU A 52 24.26 6.75 -1.75
CA GLU A 52 25.35 6.05 -1.07
C GLU A 52 25.87 4.88 -1.91
N LEU A 53 24.98 4.14 -2.58
CA LEU A 53 25.33 3.01 -3.42
C LEU A 53 25.95 3.45 -4.76
N ASN A 54 25.45 4.54 -5.33
CA ASN A 54 26.00 5.13 -6.55
C ASN A 54 25.81 6.67 -6.53
N PRO A 55 26.86 7.43 -6.15
CA PRO A 55 26.82 8.90 -6.10
C PRO A 55 26.51 9.57 -7.43
N ALA A 56 26.75 8.90 -8.57
CA ALA A 56 26.53 9.47 -9.92
C ALA A 56 25.03 9.45 -10.34
N ILE A 57 24.15 8.77 -9.61
CA ILE A 57 22.71 8.78 -9.92
C ILE A 57 22.17 10.22 -9.78
N ASP A 58 21.49 10.71 -10.81
CA ASP A 58 20.78 11.98 -10.77
C ASP A 58 19.36 11.78 -10.23
N ILE A 59 19.03 12.37 -9.08
CA ILE A 59 17.72 12.22 -8.43
C ILE A 59 17.04 13.57 -8.24
N THR A 60 15.96 13.78 -9.00
CA THR A 60 15.03 14.89 -8.74
C THR A 60 14.05 14.49 -7.65
N ARG A 61 13.98 15.29 -6.58
CA ARG A 61 13.12 15.07 -5.42
C ARG A 61 12.07 16.16 -5.33
N GLU A 62 10.81 15.77 -5.31
CA GLU A 62 9.70 16.72 -5.31
C GLU A 62 8.60 16.33 -4.33
N ALA A 63 8.09 17.31 -3.57
CA ALA A 63 6.85 17.21 -2.81
C ALA A 63 6.02 18.46 -3.12
N SER A 64 4.84 18.28 -3.71
CA SER A 64 4.06 19.41 -4.23
C SER A 64 2.56 19.12 -4.19
N LYS A 65 1.76 20.18 -4.00
CA LYS A 65 0.30 20.12 -4.12
C LYS A 65 -0.18 19.63 -5.48
N ARG A 66 0.58 19.88 -6.57
CA ARG A 66 0.26 19.43 -7.94
C ARG A 66 0.16 17.91 -8.09
N TYR A 67 0.70 17.16 -7.12
CA TYR A 67 0.62 15.69 -7.14
C TYR A 67 -0.57 15.14 -6.37
N LEU A 68 -1.31 15.97 -5.64
CA LEU A 68 -2.46 15.56 -4.85
C LEU A 68 -3.59 15.00 -5.72
N ASP A 69 -3.73 15.48 -6.95
CA ASP A 69 -4.78 15.05 -7.88
C ASP A 69 -4.71 13.54 -8.20
N TYR A 70 -3.54 12.92 -8.05
CA TYR A 70 -3.38 11.48 -8.30
C TYR A 70 -2.66 10.72 -7.17
N MET A 71 -1.90 11.39 -6.29
CA MET A 71 -1.20 10.75 -5.16
C MET A 71 -1.95 10.87 -3.83
N PHE A 72 -3.05 11.60 -3.80
CA PHE A 72 -3.87 11.75 -2.60
C PHE A 72 -5.33 11.47 -2.93
N ARG A 73 -5.90 10.53 -2.19
CA ARG A 73 -7.28 10.18 -2.39
C ARG A 73 -8.21 11.28 -1.86
N MET A 74 -8.91 11.95 -2.75
CA MET A 74 -9.97 12.91 -2.43
C MET A 74 -11.29 12.17 -2.25
N THR A 75 -11.63 11.80 -1.03
CA THR A 75 -12.88 11.07 -0.79
C THR A 75 -14.04 12.03 -0.55
N GLU A 76 -14.92 12.18 -1.52
CA GLU A 76 -16.16 12.96 -1.38
C GLU A 76 -17.27 12.25 -0.56
N ALA A 77 -17.14 10.98 -0.29
CA ALA A 77 -18.22 10.13 0.21
C ALA A 77 -18.39 10.19 1.74
N ASN A 78 -18.74 11.34 2.30
CA ASN A 78 -19.04 11.50 3.73
C ASN A 78 -20.12 10.54 4.26
N LYS A 79 -21.13 10.20 3.44
CA LYS A 79 -22.21 9.27 3.83
C LYS A 79 -21.70 7.84 3.97
N ILE A 80 -20.98 7.34 2.97
CA ILE A 80 -20.44 5.98 2.98
C ILE A 80 -19.43 5.80 4.12
N LYS A 81 -18.56 6.78 4.35
CA LYS A 81 -17.63 6.74 5.48
C LYS A 81 -18.36 6.71 6.82
N LYS A 82 -19.44 7.45 6.96
CA LYS A 82 -20.26 7.45 8.18
C LYS A 82 -20.91 6.08 8.40
N GLU A 83 -21.46 5.48 7.35
CA GLU A 83 -22.06 4.15 7.39
C GLU A 83 -21.04 3.07 7.79
N ILE A 84 -19.87 3.03 7.12
CA ILE A 84 -18.80 2.09 7.47
C ILE A 84 -18.37 2.31 8.92
N LYS A 85 -18.16 3.56 9.33
CA LYS A 85 -17.74 3.87 10.71
C LYS A 85 -18.74 3.38 11.75
N GLN A 86 -20.05 3.54 11.50
CA GLN A 86 -21.09 3.04 12.39
C GLN A 86 -21.07 1.50 12.44
N ARG A 87 -21.04 0.83 11.29
CA ARG A 87 -20.96 -0.64 11.18
C ARG A 87 -19.75 -1.20 11.92
N ILE A 88 -18.59 -0.57 11.80
CA ILE A 88 -17.37 -0.98 12.49
C ILE A 88 -17.46 -0.75 14.00
N ALA A 89 -18.09 0.34 14.44
CA ALA A 89 -18.32 0.58 15.87
C ALA A 89 -19.20 -0.52 16.50
N GLU A 90 -20.32 -0.85 15.85
CA GLU A 90 -21.23 -1.92 16.28
C GLU A 90 -20.53 -3.29 16.28
N LEU A 91 -19.73 -3.57 15.24
CA LEU A 91 -18.94 -4.79 15.15
C LEU A 91 -17.94 -4.89 16.29
N ARG A 92 -17.21 -3.81 16.57
CA ARG A 92 -16.21 -3.73 17.65
C ARG A 92 -16.86 -3.98 19.02
N GLU A 93 -18.00 -3.39 19.30
CA GLU A 93 -18.74 -3.57 20.54
C GLU A 93 -19.23 -5.02 20.72
N ARG A 94 -19.53 -5.72 19.62
CA ARG A 94 -19.97 -7.11 19.62
C ARG A 94 -18.83 -8.12 19.77
N GLU A 95 -17.71 -7.88 19.06
CA GLU A 95 -16.64 -8.87 18.95
C GLU A 95 -15.55 -8.71 20.02
N ILE A 96 -15.46 -7.56 20.69
CA ILE A 96 -14.40 -7.29 21.67
C ILE A 96 -14.98 -7.06 23.05
N ASP A 97 -14.56 -7.89 24.02
CA ASP A 97 -14.89 -7.70 25.44
C ASP A 97 -13.68 -7.15 26.20
N PRO A 98 -13.73 -5.89 26.71
CA PRO A 98 -12.62 -5.29 27.43
C PRO A 98 -12.51 -5.75 28.88
N SER A 99 -13.47 -6.54 29.40
CA SER A 99 -13.62 -6.81 30.83
C SER A 99 -12.42 -7.50 31.46
N ARG A 100 -11.85 -8.52 30.80
CA ARG A 100 -10.63 -9.21 31.27
C ARG A 100 -9.44 -8.25 31.26
N PHE A 101 -9.25 -7.57 30.14
CA PHE A 101 -8.11 -6.68 29.92
C PHE A 101 -8.05 -5.57 30.96
N VAL A 102 -9.18 -4.90 31.20
CA VAL A 102 -9.25 -3.82 32.20
C VAL A 102 -8.98 -4.33 33.59
N ARG A 103 -9.58 -5.45 34.00
CA ARG A 103 -9.33 -6.06 35.33
C ARG A 103 -7.89 -6.54 35.55
N ALA A 104 -7.16 -6.86 34.48
CA ALA A 104 -5.75 -7.23 34.59
C ALA A 104 -4.83 -6.02 34.82
N LEU A 105 -5.26 -4.81 34.44
CA LEU A 105 -4.43 -3.60 34.48
C LEU A 105 -4.82 -2.61 35.59
N VAL A 106 -6.08 -2.61 36.01
CA VAL A 106 -6.58 -1.67 37.04
C VAL A 106 -7.31 -2.39 38.14
N THR A 107 -7.04 -1.97 39.37
CA THR A 107 -7.64 -2.55 40.58
C THR A 107 -9.16 -2.36 40.61
N ASP A 108 -9.63 -1.18 40.20
CA ASP A 108 -11.06 -0.89 40.08
C ASP A 108 -11.41 -0.51 38.64
N PRO A 109 -12.12 -1.36 37.90
CA PRO A 109 -12.53 -1.08 36.51
C PRO A 109 -13.37 0.18 36.34
N LEU A 110 -14.08 0.64 37.39
CA LEU A 110 -14.86 1.87 37.35
C LEU A 110 -13.99 3.13 37.19
N LEU A 111 -12.69 3.05 37.53
CA LEU A 111 -11.74 4.14 37.27
C LEU A 111 -11.53 4.40 35.78
N VAL A 112 -11.72 3.38 34.93
CA VAL A 112 -11.67 3.52 33.48
C VAL A 112 -13.03 4.00 32.92
N GLY A 113 -14.10 3.84 33.68
CA GLY A 113 -15.45 4.25 33.33
C GLY A 113 -16.33 3.11 32.82
N ASN A 114 -17.32 3.47 31.97
CA ASN A 114 -18.27 2.51 31.42
C ASN A 114 -17.65 1.60 30.34
N ARG A 115 -18.41 0.57 29.88
CA ARG A 115 -17.94 -0.40 28.88
C ARG A 115 -17.34 0.27 27.62
N LYS A 116 -17.92 1.36 27.14
CA LYS A 116 -17.44 2.05 25.93
C LYS A 116 -16.07 2.71 26.17
N GLU A 117 -15.87 3.29 27.34
CA GLU A 117 -14.60 3.87 27.76
C GLU A 117 -13.53 2.80 27.98
N GLN A 118 -13.90 1.67 28.56
CA GLN A 118 -13.05 0.50 28.71
C GLN A 118 -12.60 -0.08 27.36
N LEU A 119 -13.52 -0.21 26.41
CA LEU A 119 -13.20 -0.64 25.05
C LEU A 119 -12.27 0.36 24.33
N ARG A 120 -12.48 1.65 24.55
CA ARG A 120 -11.58 2.69 24.00
C ARG A 120 -10.18 2.56 24.62
N PHE A 121 -10.07 2.43 25.92
CA PHE A 121 -8.81 2.24 26.63
C PHE A 121 -8.04 1.02 26.10
N MET A 122 -8.71 -0.13 25.97
CA MET A 122 -8.12 -1.34 25.39
C MET A 122 -7.66 -1.12 23.94
N ASN A 123 -8.47 -0.45 23.11
CA ASN A 123 -8.11 -0.10 21.73
C ASN A 123 -6.89 0.83 21.66
N ASP A 124 -6.80 1.81 22.53
CA ASP A 124 -5.67 2.75 22.53
C ASP A 124 -4.36 2.04 22.88
N LEU A 125 -4.39 1.11 23.86
CA LEU A 125 -3.23 0.26 24.17
C LEU A 125 -2.90 -0.73 23.04
N TYR A 126 -3.90 -1.30 22.34
CA TYR A 126 -3.66 -2.09 21.15
C TYR A 126 -2.95 -1.29 20.05
N CYS A 127 -3.38 -0.04 19.82
CA CYS A 127 -2.70 0.85 18.87
C CYS A 127 -1.25 1.12 19.25
N VAL A 128 -0.95 1.32 20.54
CA VAL A 128 0.42 1.46 21.04
C VAL A 128 1.21 0.17 20.81
N ALA A 129 0.67 -0.99 21.22
CA ALA A 129 1.31 -2.29 21.03
C ALA A 129 1.68 -2.55 19.56
N SER A 130 0.78 -2.17 18.63
CA SER A 130 0.98 -2.41 17.18
C SER A 130 2.13 -1.62 16.55
N VAL A 131 2.59 -0.53 17.18
CA VAL A 131 3.70 0.29 16.69
C VAL A 131 4.99 0.16 17.49
N MET A 132 5.00 -0.62 18.57
CA MET A 132 6.19 -0.79 19.42
C MET A 132 7.36 -1.47 18.70
N GLN A 133 7.10 -2.26 17.65
CA GLN A 133 8.15 -2.79 16.77
C GLN A 133 9.03 -1.70 16.12
N ASP A 134 8.52 -0.46 16.02
CA ASP A 134 9.26 0.67 15.46
C ASP A 134 10.22 1.31 16.47
N VAL A 135 10.12 0.91 17.73
CA VAL A 135 10.95 1.35 18.86
C VAL A 135 11.59 0.14 19.58
N ASP A 136 12.05 -0.82 18.79
CA ASP A 136 12.64 -2.10 19.24
C ASP A 136 13.82 -1.91 20.24
N TYR A 137 14.49 -0.74 20.20
CA TYR A 137 15.54 -0.37 21.14
C TYR A 137 15.06 -0.21 22.59
N LEU A 138 13.76 -0.12 22.84
CA LEU A 138 13.21 -0.05 24.20
C LEU A 138 13.09 -1.43 24.87
N ASP A 139 13.28 -2.51 24.11
CA ASP A 139 13.19 -3.91 24.58
C ASP A 139 11.94 -4.18 25.41
N CYS A 140 10.79 -3.67 24.96
CA CYS A 140 9.50 -3.88 25.59
C CYS A 140 8.42 -4.12 24.55
N SER A 141 7.40 -4.90 24.94
CA SER A 141 6.22 -5.19 24.13
C SER A 141 4.97 -5.05 24.99
N PHE A 142 3.89 -4.59 24.38
CA PHE A 142 2.57 -4.57 25.02
C PHE A 142 1.64 -5.64 24.47
N TYR A 143 2.12 -6.49 23.55
CA TYR A 143 1.31 -7.59 23.04
C TYR A 143 1.00 -8.63 24.10
N ASP A 144 1.87 -8.82 25.10
CA ASP A 144 1.70 -9.70 26.25
C ASP A 144 0.58 -9.30 27.22
N LEU A 145 0.09 -8.05 27.11
CA LEU A 145 -1.11 -7.60 27.83
C LEU A 145 -2.41 -8.24 27.29
N PHE A 146 -2.38 -8.70 26.04
CA PHE A 146 -3.52 -9.24 25.32
C PHE A 146 -3.45 -10.76 25.22
N THR A 147 -4.60 -11.40 25.18
CA THR A 147 -4.68 -12.80 24.74
C THR A 147 -4.61 -12.89 23.21
N PRO A 148 -4.22 -14.04 22.63
CA PRO A 148 -4.28 -14.24 21.17
C PRO A 148 -5.66 -13.96 20.57
N ASP A 149 -6.73 -14.35 21.25
CA ASP A 149 -8.11 -14.13 20.79
C ASP A 149 -8.46 -12.63 20.78
N GLU A 150 -8.03 -11.87 21.78
CA GLU A 150 -8.21 -10.42 21.82
C GLU A 150 -7.44 -9.72 20.69
N LEU A 151 -6.18 -10.11 20.46
CA LEU A 151 -5.39 -9.59 19.35
C LEU A 151 -6.04 -9.89 18.01
N TYR A 152 -6.53 -11.13 17.84
CA TYR A 152 -7.22 -11.53 16.61
C TYR A 152 -8.54 -10.75 16.42
N ALA A 153 -9.32 -10.53 17.46
CA ALA A 153 -10.56 -9.74 17.38
C ALA A 153 -10.28 -8.30 16.92
N PHE A 154 -9.26 -7.64 17.48
CA PHE A 154 -8.85 -6.31 17.00
C PHE A 154 -8.37 -6.32 15.55
N TYR A 155 -7.53 -7.29 15.20
CA TYR A 155 -7.08 -7.47 13.83
C TYR A 155 -8.26 -7.67 12.87
N ALA A 156 -9.18 -8.59 13.16
CA ALA A 156 -10.30 -8.92 12.29
C ALA A 156 -11.21 -7.71 12.04
N VAL A 157 -11.53 -6.94 13.09
CA VAL A 157 -12.31 -5.71 12.98
C VAL A 157 -11.58 -4.65 12.16
N ARG A 158 -10.27 -4.46 12.38
CA ARG A 158 -9.46 -3.50 11.63
C ARG A 158 -9.30 -3.91 10.17
N ASN A 159 -9.05 -5.19 9.92
CA ASN A 159 -8.96 -5.77 8.58
C ASN A 159 -10.26 -5.53 7.80
N TYR A 160 -11.40 -5.82 8.42
CA TYR A 160 -12.70 -5.58 7.79
C TYR A 160 -12.96 -4.10 7.51
N GLN A 161 -12.59 -3.22 8.43
CA GLN A 161 -12.67 -1.78 8.20
C GLN A 161 -11.88 -1.36 6.97
N MET A 162 -10.61 -1.75 6.86
CA MET A 162 -9.75 -1.41 5.71
C MET A 162 -10.29 -2.02 4.41
N TYR A 163 -10.83 -3.23 4.49
CA TYR A 163 -11.46 -3.90 3.34
C TYR A 163 -12.68 -3.12 2.82
N LEU A 164 -13.53 -2.60 3.72
CA LEU A 164 -14.69 -1.80 3.33
C LEU A 164 -14.33 -0.41 2.83
N GLU A 165 -13.37 0.24 3.50
CA GLU A 165 -12.98 1.62 3.19
C GLU A 165 -12.12 1.73 1.93
N GLU A 166 -11.18 0.81 1.74
CA GLU A 166 -10.11 0.93 0.76
C GLU A 166 -10.02 -0.28 -0.19
N GLY A 167 -10.52 -1.44 0.26
CA GLY A 167 -10.39 -2.72 -0.44
C GLY A 167 -11.45 -2.93 -1.53
N PRO A 168 -11.37 -4.09 -2.21
CA PRO A 168 -12.29 -4.46 -3.30
C PRO A 168 -13.62 -5.03 -2.81
N SER A 169 -14.13 -4.56 -1.67
CA SER A 169 -15.36 -5.10 -1.08
C SER A 169 -16.52 -5.14 -2.08
N ALA A 170 -17.40 -6.12 -1.95
CA ALA A 170 -18.55 -6.28 -2.86
C ALA A 170 -19.47 -5.05 -2.84
N GLU A 171 -19.60 -4.41 -1.65
CA GLU A 171 -20.52 -3.32 -1.41
C GLU A 171 -19.92 -1.93 -1.73
N PHE A 172 -18.69 -1.65 -1.28
CA PHE A 172 -18.08 -0.32 -1.40
C PHE A 172 -16.84 -0.27 -2.30
N GLY A 173 -16.34 -1.43 -2.74
CA GLY A 173 -15.06 -1.54 -3.45
C GLY A 173 -15.04 -0.80 -4.78
N HIS A 174 -16.17 -0.68 -5.46
CA HIS A 174 -16.26 0.11 -6.70
C HIS A 174 -15.77 1.56 -6.47
N ARG A 175 -16.22 2.19 -5.40
CA ARG A 175 -15.80 3.56 -5.04
C ARG A 175 -14.29 3.63 -4.75
N ALA A 176 -13.78 2.70 -3.94
CA ALA A 176 -12.37 2.67 -3.60
C ALA A 176 -11.49 2.50 -4.85
N LEU A 177 -11.85 1.59 -5.75
CA LEU A 177 -11.12 1.36 -6.99
C LEU A 177 -11.23 2.55 -7.96
N SER A 178 -12.38 3.25 -8.00
CA SER A 178 -12.54 4.48 -8.81
C SER A 178 -11.59 5.59 -8.38
N ASP A 179 -11.36 5.75 -7.07
CA ASP A 179 -10.43 6.74 -6.53
C ASP A 179 -8.96 6.49 -6.92
N ALA A 180 -8.60 5.25 -7.32
CA ALA A 180 -7.26 4.90 -7.79
C ALA A 180 -7.05 5.15 -9.28
N VAL A 181 -8.09 5.42 -10.06
CA VAL A 181 -8.00 5.62 -11.53
C VAL A 181 -7.01 6.73 -11.92
N PRO A 182 -6.99 7.92 -11.29
CA PRO A 182 -6.02 8.95 -11.65
C PRO A 182 -4.57 8.49 -11.44
N LEU A 183 -4.30 7.75 -10.36
CA LEU A 183 -2.96 7.22 -10.08
C LEU A 183 -2.55 6.17 -11.10
N LEU A 184 -3.42 5.24 -11.46
CA LEU A 184 -3.12 4.23 -12.49
C LEU A 184 -2.86 4.87 -13.84
N ARG A 185 -3.66 5.86 -14.26
CA ARG A 185 -3.43 6.64 -15.49
C ARG A 185 -2.08 7.34 -15.47
N ASN A 186 -1.70 7.92 -14.33
CA ASN A 186 -0.38 8.55 -14.20
C ASN A 186 0.76 7.52 -14.31
N PHE A 187 0.61 6.31 -13.77
CA PHE A 187 1.59 5.22 -13.96
C PHE A 187 1.76 4.90 -15.45
N VAL A 188 0.66 4.72 -16.18
CA VAL A 188 0.68 4.39 -17.61
C VAL A 188 1.32 5.51 -18.41
N ALA A 189 0.91 6.75 -18.22
CA ALA A 189 1.40 7.90 -18.98
C ALA A 189 2.91 8.11 -18.78
N GLU A 190 3.40 8.01 -17.54
CA GLU A 190 4.84 8.16 -17.26
C GLU A 190 5.67 6.98 -17.75
N ALA A 191 5.12 5.77 -17.73
CA ALA A 191 5.79 4.62 -18.32
C ALA A 191 5.94 4.80 -19.84
N ASP A 192 4.87 5.22 -20.55
CA ASP A 192 4.92 5.49 -21.98
C ASP A 192 5.92 6.61 -22.31
N GLU A 193 5.93 7.71 -21.53
CA GLU A 193 6.90 8.80 -21.70
C GLU A 193 8.34 8.29 -21.52
N ALA A 194 8.61 7.55 -20.44
CA ALA A 194 9.93 7.02 -20.14
C ALA A 194 10.41 6.03 -21.22
N ILE A 195 9.53 5.15 -21.70
CA ILE A 195 9.81 4.18 -22.76
C ILE A 195 10.12 4.89 -24.08
N ALA A 196 9.35 5.93 -24.43
CA ALA A 196 9.50 6.66 -25.68
C ALA A 196 10.75 7.53 -25.71
N THR A 197 11.07 8.18 -24.60
CA THR A 197 12.15 9.18 -24.54
C THR A 197 13.48 8.63 -24.00
N GLY A 198 13.45 7.57 -23.20
CA GLY A 198 14.61 7.10 -22.44
C GLY A 198 15.12 8.11 -21.39
N ALA A 199 14.31 9.14 -21.08
CA ALA A 199 14.73 10.25 -20.22
C ALA A 199 14.83 9.89 -18.74
N LEU A 200 14.12 8.84 -18.31
CA LEU A 200 14.11 8.38 -16.92
C LEU A 200 14.49 6.91 -16.84
N SER A 201 15.36 6.58 -15.89
CA SER A 201 15.66 5.20 -15.49
C SER A 201 14.62 4.67 -14.50
N ALA A 202 14.12 5.53 -13.59
CA ALA A 202 13.07 5.16 -12.65
C ALA A 202 12.19 6.37 -12.26
N SER A 203 10.92 6.09 -11.98
CA SER A 203 9.97 7.04 -11.40
C SER A 203 9.43 6.45 -10.11
N LEU A 204 9.74 7.10 -8.98
CA LEU A 204 9.40 6.65 -7.63
C LEU A 204 8.32 7.55 -7.02
N ARG A 205 7.38 6.94 -6.30
CA ARG A 205 6.29 7.65 -5.62
C ARG A 205 6.18 7.19 -4.19
N TYR A 206 6.06 8.14 -3.27
CA TYR A 206 5.96 7.90 -1.83
C TYR A 206 4.64 8.47 -1.32
N GLY A 207 3.76 7.62 -0.88
CA GLY A 207 2.39 7.96 -0.49
C GLY A 207 1.90 7.13 0.69
N HIS A 208 0.66 6.66 0.59
CA HIS A 208 -0.07 6.04 1.68
C HIS A 208 -0.63 4.67 1.27
N ASP A 209 -0.85 3.80 2.25
CA ASP A 209 -1.56 2.53 2.14
C ASP A 209 -2.95 2.68 1.51
N VAL A 210 -3.69 3.73 1.91
CA VAL A 210 -5.01 4.07 1.35
C VAL A 210 -4.99 4.38 -0.16
N ASN A 211 -3.84 4.60 -0.77
CA ASN A 211 -3.68 4.72 -2.21
C ASN A 211 -3.20 3.42 -2.85
N VAL A 212 -2.36 2.65 -2.13
CA VAL A 212 -1.84 1.37 -2.65
C VAL A 212 -2.92 0.31 -2.69
N ILE A 213 -3.73 0.17 -1.64
CA ILE A 213 -4.80 -0.84 -1.58
C ILE A 213 -5.73 -0.78 -2.79
N PRO A 214 -6.39 0.35 -3.09
CA PRO A 214 -7.28 0.41 -4.24
C PRO A 214 -6.52 0.34 -5.58
N LEU A 215 -5.27 0.81 -5.65
CA LEU A 215 -4.46 0.72 -6.86
C LEU A 215 -4.16 -0.74 -7.23
N VAL A 216 -3.67 -1.55 -6.30
CA VAL A 216 -3.37 -2.97 -6.59
C VAL A 216 -4.64 -3.78 -6.84
N GLY A 217 -5.75 -3.43 -6.18
CA GLY A 217 -7.07 -3.97 -6.49
C GLY A 217 -7.55 -3.60 -7.89
N LEU A 218 -7.38 -2.34 -8.32
CA LEU A 218 -7.71 -1.88 -9.68
C LEU A 218 -6.82 -2.53 -10.73
N MET A 219 -5.51 -2.66 -10.47
CA MET A 219 -4.58 -3.39 -11.35
C MET A 219 -4.91 -4.88 -11.46
N GLY A 220 -5.67 -5.45 -10.52
CA GLY A 220 -5.97 -6.87 -10.47
C GLY A 220 -4.76 -7.71 -10.07
N ILE A 221 -3.93 -7.19 -9.17
CA ILE A 221 -2.82 -7.96 -8.58
C ILE A 221 -3.42 -9.16 -7.83
N GLU A 222 -2.86 -10.32 -8.06
CA GLU A 222 -3.33 -11.59 -7.48
C GLU A 222 -3.39 -11.50 -5.94
N GLY A 223 -4.54 -11.90 -5.37
CA GLY A 223 -4.81 -11.81 -3.94
C GLY A 223 -5.27 -10.43 -3.44
N CYS A 224 -5.24 -9.38 -4.29
CA CYS A 224 -5.59 -8.02 -3.88
C CYS A 224 -6.99 -7.58 -4.33
N ASP A 225 -7.64 -8.30 -5.26
CA ASP A 225 -8.95 -7.94 -5.84
C ASP A 225 -10.07 -8.93 -5.51
N THR A 226 -9.86 -9.83 -4.54
CA THR A 226 -10.84 -10.82 -4.11
C THR A 226 -11.99 -10.15 -3.37
N ARG A 227 -13.23 -10.52 -3.74
CA ARG A 227 -14.46 -10.00 -3.13
C ARG A 227 -15.06 -11.06 -2.22
N GLU A 228 -15.32 -10.66 -0.98
CA GLU A 228 -16.00 -11.48 0.03
C GLU A 228 -17.05 -10.62 0.74
N SER A 229 -18.24 -11.17 0.94
CA SER A 229 -19.33 -10.49 1.62
C SER A 229 -19.51 -10.92 3.08
N ASP A 230 -19.06 -12.13 3.42
CA ASP A 230 -19.12 -12.63 4.79
C ASP A 230 -17.93 -12.11 5.60
N TYR A 231 -18.19 -11.22 6.54
CA TYR A 231 -17.21 -10.65 7.46
C TYR A 231 -16.24 -11.70 8.03
N ARG A 232 -16.75 -12.88 8.39
CA ARG A 232 -15.98 -13.95 9.05
C ARG A 232 -14.99 -14.66 8.14
N LYS A 233 -15.10 -14.42 6.81
CA LYS A 233 -14.24 -15.01 5.79
C LYS A 233 -13.33 -14.00 5.12
N VAL A 234 -13.52 -12.71 5.42
CA VAL A 234 -12.74 -11.64 4.76
C VAL A 234 -11.25 -11.81 4.99
N ASP A 235 -10.82 -12.15 6.20
CA ASP A 235 -9.39 -12.32 6.54
C ASP A 235 -8.70 -13.45 5.77
N GLN A 236 -9.45 -14.47 5.37
CA GLN A 236 -8.96 -15.57 4.54
C GLN A 236 -8.85 -15.16 3.06
N ALA A 237 -9.83 -14.40 2.57
CA ALA A 237 -9.91 -13.96 1.19
C ALA A 237 -9.03 -12.73 0.92
N TRP A 238 -8.98 -11.80 1.87
CA TRP A 238 -8.24 -10.54 1.79
C TRP A 238 -7.74 -10.12 3.17
N SER A 239 -6.45 -9.83 3.28
CA SER A 239 -5.83 -9.45 4.55
C SER A 239 -4.99 -8.19 4.39
N CYS A 240 -5.27 -7.16 5.19
CA CYS A 240 -4.54 -5.90 5.13
C CYS A 240 -3.03 -6.07 5.36
N TRP A 241 -2.61 -6.98 6.24
CA TRP A 241 -1.19 -7.24 6.50
C TRP A 241 -0.46 -7.91 5.33
N ARG A 242 -1.18 -8.62 4.44
CA ARG A 242 -0.61 -9.16 3.19
C ARG A 242 -0.53 -8.11 2.11
N VAL A 243 -1.58 -7.27 2.01
CA VAL A 243 -1.68 -6.24 0.98
C VAL A 243 -0.83 -5.03 1.32
N THR A 244 -0.87 -4.57 2.56
CA THR A 244 -0.13 -3.38 2.99
C THR A 244 0.71 -3.61 4.25
N PRO A 245 1.72 -4.49 4.19
CA PRO A 245 2.73 -4.53 5.24
C PRO A 245 3.47 -3.19 5.34
N MET A 246 4.26 -3.00 6.40
CA MET A 246 5.11 -1.82 6.54
C MET A 246 5.96 -1.60 5.28
N ALA A 247 5.99 -0.36 4.78
CA ALA A 247 6.68 0.02 3.54
C ALA A 247 6.24 -0.74 2.28
N THR A 248 4.94 -1.10 2.23
CA THR A 248 4.35 -1.75 1.04
C THR A 248 4.72 -1.02 -0.24
N ASN A 249 4.98 -1.78 -1.29
CA ASN A 249 5.35 -1.21 -2.58
C ASN A 249 4.86 -2.06 -3.76
N ILE A 250 4.62 -1.40 -4.88
CA ILE A 250 4.38 -2.01 -6.19
C ILE A 250 5.45 -1.53 -7.16
N GLN A 251 6.07 -2.44 -7.89
CA GLN A 251 7.09 -2.13 -8.89
C GLN A 251 6.66 -2.69 -10.25
N LEU A 252 6.69 -1.85 -11.25
CA LEU A 252 6.55 -2.20 -12.66
C LEU A 252 7.94 -2.12 -13.27
N VAL A 253 8.53 -3.27 -13.61
CA VAL A 253 9.88 -3.36 -14.18
C VAL A 253 9.77 -3.63 -15.67
N PHE A 254 10.29 -2.71 -16.47
CA PHE A 254 10.19 -2.75 -17.92
C PHE A 254 11.45 -3.29 -18.56
N PHE A 255 11.28 -4.12 -19.59
CA PHE A 255 12.35 -4.74 -20.34
C PHE A 255 12.14 -4.50 -21.83
N ARG A 256 13.23 -4.14 -22.52
CA ARG A 256 13.23 -4.00 -23.97
C ARG A 256 14.57 -4.53 -24.51
N ARG A 257 14.50 -5.25 -25.61
CA ARG A 257 15.71 -5.71 -26.29
C ARG A 257 16.44 -4.55 -26.95
N PRO A 258 17.78 -4.58 -27.05
CA PRO A 258 18.55 -3.53 -27.73
C PRO A 258 18.18 -3.35 -29.20
N ASP A 259 17.81 -4.45 -29.87
CA ASP A 259 17.41 -4.48 -31.29
C ASP A 259 15.94 -4.07 -31.53
N GLY A 260 15.21 -3.66 -30.48
CA GLY A 260 13.81 -3.28 -30.53
C GLY A 260 12.86 -4.43 -30.24
N GLY A 261 11.59 -4.25 -30.65
CA GLY A 261 10.52 -5.22 -30.39
C GLY A 261 9.59 -4.78 -29.26
N ASP A 262 8.77 -5.71 -28.78
CA ASP A 262 7.82 -5.44 -27.74
C ASP A 262 8.50 -5.05 -26.42
N VAL A 263 7.96 -4.03 -25.76
CA VAL A 263 8.31 -3.73 -24.38
C VAL A 263 7.56 -4.70 -23.48
N LEU A 264 8.30 -5.39 -22.62
CA LEU A 264 7.74 -6.28 -21.63
C LEU A 264 7.73 -5.61 -20.27
N VAL A 265 6.76 -5.96 -19.44
CA VAL A 265 6.68 -5.52 -18.05
C VAL A 265 6.50 -6.72 -17.12
N LYS A 266 7.15 -6.67 -15.97
CA LYS A 266 6.97 -7.59 -14.86
C LYS A 266 6.50 -6.82 -13.64
N PHE A 267 5.58 -7.41 -12.88
CA PHE A 267 5.05 -6.83 -11.64
C PHE A 267 5.72 -7.46 -10.44
N LEU A 268 6.20 -6.62 -9.51
CA LEU A 268 6.58 -7.04 -8.18
C LEU A 268 5.67 -6.34 -7.17
N PHE A 269 5.08 -7.10 -6.28
CA PHE A 269 4.29 -6.57 -5.18
C PHE A 269 4.92 -6.98 -3.85
N ASN A 270 5.22 -5.98 -3.02
CA ASN A 270 6.02 -6.18 -1.81
C ASN A 270 7.32 -6.96 -2.11
N GLU A 271 7.98 -6.56 -3.20
CA GLU A 271 9.25 -7.09 -3.74
C GLU A 271 9.19 -8.57 -4.18
N ARG A 272 7.99 -9.16 -4.24
CA ARG A 272 7.77 -10.51 -4.75
C ARG A 272 7.13 -10.45 -6.12
N GLU A 273 7.56 -11.36 -7.00
CA GLU A 273 6.93 -11.53 -8.31
C GLU A 273 5.42 -11.78 -8.15
N SER A 274 4.65 -11.00 -8.87
CA SER A 274 3.19 -11.02 -8.78
C SER A 274 2.57 -11.00 -10.16
N ARG A 275 1.39 -11.59 -10.26
CA ARG A 275 0.61 -11.64 -11.49
C ARG A 275 -0.55 -10.65 -11.43
N ILE A 276 -0.99 -10.22 -12.59
CA ILE A 276 -2.28 -9.55 -12.80
C ILE A 276 -3.25 -10.54 -13.48
N ARG A 277 -4.54 -10.23 -13.46
CA ARG A 277 -5.57 -11.07 -14.10
C ARG A 277 -5.61 -10.88 -15.63
N LEU A 278 -4.46 -10.98 -16.26
CA LEU A 278 -4.28 -10.96 -17.71
C LEU A 278 -3.50 -12.22 -18.09
N GLU A 279 -4.03 -12.99 -19.03
CA GLU A 279 -3.32 -14.13 -19.59
C GLU A 279 -2.09 -13.66 -20.39
N SER A 280 -0.98 -14.37 -20.24
CA SER A 280 0.26 -14.08 -20.96
C SER A 280 0.98 -15.37 -21.33
N ASP A 281 1.34 -15.51 -22.59
CA ASP A 281 2.21 -16.55 -23.12
C ASP A 281 3.69 -16.39 -22.69
N LEU A 282 4.02 -15.24 -22.08
CA LEU A 282 5.35 -14.87 -21.63
C LEU A 282 5.47 -14.81 -20.09
N ALA A 283 4.49 -15.35 -19.35
CA ALA A 283 4.48 -15.25 -17.90
C ALA A 283 5.86 -15.61 -17.29
N PRO A 284 6.38 -14.83 -16.33
CA PRO A 284 5.74 -13.76 -15.55
C PRO A 284 5.79 -12.36 -16.20
N TYR A 285 6.16 -12.29 -17.47
CA TYR A 285 6.22 -11.05 -18.24
C TYR A 285 4.93 -10.87 -19.04
N TYR A 286 4.60 -9.60 -19.31
CA TYR A 286 3.45 -9.19 -20.11
C TYR A 286 3.92 -8.20 -21.17
N ARG A 287 3.34 -8.24 -22.39
CA ARG A 287 3.54 -7.17 -23.36
C ARG A 287 2.89 -5.89 -22.85
N TRP A 288 3.64 -4.80 -22.80
CA TRP A 288 3.13 -3.53 -22.25
C TRP A 288 1.86 -3.04 -22.92
N ASN A 289 1.73 -3.20 -24.24
CA ASN A 289 0.53 -2.82 -24.98
C ASN A 289 -0.72 -3.64 -24.53
N ASP A 290 -0.54 -4.90 -24.18
CA ASP A 290 -1.65 -5.75 -23.69
C ASP A 290 -2.05 -5.32 -22.26
N VAL A 291 -1.07 -4.99 -21.43
CA VAL A 291 -1.30 -4.44 -20.07
C VAL A 291 -2.06 -3.12 -20.14
N LYS A 292 -1.71 -2.21 -21.05
CA LYS A 292 -2.43 -0.94 -21.21
C LYS A 292 -3.91 -1.18 -21.57
N ARG A 293 -4.19 -2.05 -22.54
CA ARG A 293 -5.58 -2.39 -22.90
C ARG A 293 -6.34 -2.98 -21.72
N TYR A 294 -5.71 -3.91 -21.01
CA TYR A 294 -6.27 -4.50 -19.80
C TYR A 294 -6.59 -3.43 -18.74
N PHE A 295 -5.67 -2.48 -18.49
CA PHE A 295 -5.92 -1.39 -17.55
C PHE A 295 -7.05 -0.47 -18.01
N ASP A 296 -7.14 -0.15 -19.29
CA ASP A 296 -8.24 0.64 -19.84
C ASP A 296 -9.60 -0.04 -19.65
N GLU A 297 -9.68 -1.35 -19.85
CA GLU A 297 -10.87 -2.14 -19.58
C GLU A 297 -11.25 -2.12 -18.10
N ARG A 298 -10.25 -2.30 -17.20
CA ARG A 298 -10.44 -2.23 -15.75
C ARG A 298 -10.95 -0.86 -15.32
N ILE A 299 -10.39 0.22 -15.85
CA ILE A 299 -10.82 1.59 -15.61
C ILE A 299 -12.25 1.82 -16.12
N ALA A 300 -12.57 1.36 -17.32
CA ALA A 300 -13.90 1.50 -17.92
C ALA A 300 -15.00 0.83 -17.08
N THR A 301 -14.68 -0.28 -16.39
CA THR A 301 -15.62 -0.93 -15.47
C THR A 301 -15.93 -0.09 -14.22
N GLN A 302 -15.02 0.84 -13.83
CA GLN A 302 -15.25 1.73 -12.70
C GLN A 302 -16.03 3.00 -13.09
N THR A 303 -16.03 3.41 -14.34
CA THR A 303 -16.71 4.63 -14.81
C THR A 303 -18.15 4.39 -15.29
N ARG A 304 -18.57 3.14 -15.51
CA ARG A 304 -19.90 2.77 -16.00
C ARG A 304 -20.96 2.55 -14.92
N ARG A 305 -20.61 2.70 -13.66
CA ARG A 305 -21.51 2.53 -12.50
C ARG A 305 -21.61 3.84 -11.73
#